data_47805dd8e0ac7ad313222fed7c6616e9
#
_entry.id   47805dd8e0ac7ad313222fed7c6616e9
#
_cell.length_a   1.000
_cell.length_b   1.000
_cell.length_c   1.000
_cell.angle_alpha   90.00
_cell.angle_beta   90.00
_cell.angle_gamma   90.00
#
_symmetry.space_group_name_H-M   'P 1'
#
loop_
_entity.id
_entity.type
_entity.pdbx_description
1 polymer ?
#
loop_
_entity_poly.entity_id
_entity_poly.type
_entity_poly.pdbx_seq_one_letter_code
_entity_poly.pdbx_strand_id
1 'polypeptide(L)'
;FVALGASDKVIGLPLSSAVPTSLASFKDGKYADFGAVNNVNLEKLAAAQPQLVISADRLQKQTDALKQIEQTNHYSIDTNKYWQSFHEQTLNLAKIVGKTTEAEQKLQALDAEAAKLSEKTKGKTALIVLVNNDKLMAFGQHSRFGLIHDKLGFTPADASIKVGTHGQSISYEYIAEKN
;
A
#
# COMPACT_ATOMS: atom_id res chain seq x y z
N PHE A 1 3.67 11.12 0.92
CA PHE A 1 4.01 12.51 1.28
C PHE A 1 5.43 12.62 1.84
N VAL A 2 5.80 11.79 2.85
CA VAL A 2 7.16 11.83 3.44
C VAL A 2 8.24 11.69 2.38
N ALA A 3 8.15 10.66 1.55
CA ALA A 3 9.12 10.41 0.47
C ALA A 3 9.23 11.56 -0.55
N LEU A 4 8.21 12.41 -0.66
CA LEU A 4 8.17 13.56 -1.56
C LEU A 4 8.54 14.88 -0.86
N GLY A 5 8.91 14.85 0.43
CA GLY A 5 9.21 16.05 1.22
C GLY A 5 7.98 16.95 1.43
N ALA A 6 6.78 16.38 1.50
CA ALA A 6 5.51 17.08 1.62
C ALA A 6 4.76 16.75 2.93
N SER A 7 5.48 16.40 3.99
CA SER A 7 4.89 16.11 5.30
C SER A 7 4.21 17.32 5.93
N ASP A 8 4.67 18.53 5.60
CA ASP A 8 4.08 19.81 6.02
C ASP A 8 2.65 20.03 5.50
N LYS A 9 2.24 19.32 4.46
CA LYS A 9 0.88 19.35 3.91
C LYS A 9 -0.09 18.44 4.65
N VAL A 10 0.41 17.56 5.51
CA VAL A 10 -0.42 16.65 6.30
C VAL A 10 -0.83 17.33 7.60
N ILE A 11 -2.14 17.43 7.86
CA ILE A 11 -2.67 18.01 9.10
C ILE A 11 -3.03 16.95 10.14
N GLY A 12 -3.29 15.73 9.71
CA GLY A 12 -3.62 14.62 10.61
C GLY A 12 -3.78 13.28 9.90
N LEU A 13 -3.81 12.23 10.69
CA LEU A 13 -3.86 10.84 10.25
C LEU A 13 -4.65 9.99 11.27
N PRO A 14 -5.02 8.74 10.93
CA PRO A 14 -5.61 7.79 11.87
C PRO A 14 -4.53 7.16 12.77
N LEU A 15 -4.02 7.92 13.74
CA LEU A 15 -2.88 7.56 14.60
C LEU A 15 -3.22 6.55 15.71
N SER A 16 -4.50 6.29 15.97
CA SER A 16 -4.94 5.23 16.89
C SER A 16 -4.69 3.82 16.36
N SER A 17 -4.31 3.68 15.09
CA SER A 17 -3.84 2.42 14.51
C SER A 17 -2.31 2.29 14.59
N ALA A 18 -1.80 1.09 14.26
CA ALA A 18 -0.36 0.86 14.17
C ALA A 18 0.24 1.74 13.06
N VAL A 19 1.22 2.55 13.43
CA VAL A 19 1.98 3.39 12.51
C VAL A 19 3.35 2.73 12.28
N PRO A 20 3.77 2.51 11.03
CA PRO A 20 5.10 1.98 10.73
C PRO A 20 6.21 2.82 11.36
N THR A 21 7.30 2.17 11.78
CA THR A 21 8.45 2.85 12.41
C THR A 21 9.02 3.97 11.52
N SER A 22 9.02 3.79 10.21
CA SER A 22 9.44 4.80 9.23
C SER A 22 8.57 6.07 9.22
N LEU A 23 7.39 6.02 9.82
CA LEU A 23 6.44 7.13 9.94
C LEU A 23 6.22 7.55 11.41
N ALA A 24 7.11 7.15 12.33
CA ALA A 24 6.98 7.44 13.75
C ALA A 24 6.91 8.94 14.08
N SER A 25 7.53 9.80 13.26
CA SER A 25 7.46 11.26 13.38
C SER A 25 6.03 11.83 13.31
N PHE A 26 5.09 11.10 12.75
CA PHE A 26 3.68 11.51 12.76
C PHE A 26 3.01 11.39 14.15
N LYS A 27 3.67 10.75 15.10
CA LYS A 27 3.21 10.63 16.50
C LYS A 27 3.83 11.67 17.44
N ASP A 28 4.57 12.66 16.94
CA ASP A 28 5.25 13.68 17.73
C ASP A 28 4.33 14.78 18.32
N GLY A 29 3.03 14.67 18.12
CA GLY A 29 2.03 15.60 18.65
C GLY A 29 1.70 16.78 17.75
N LYS A 30 2.35 16.93 16.58
CA LYS A 30 2.06 17.99 15.62
C LYS A 30 0.83 17.69 14.76
N TYR A 31 0.46 16.41 14.63
CA TYR A 31 -0.57 15.95 13.73
C TYR A 31 -1.81 15.53 14.51
N ALA A 32 -2.98 15.89 14.01
CA ALA A 32 -4.24 15.48 14.61
C ALA A 32 -4.45 13.96 14.48
N ASP A 33 -4.89 13.31 15.56
CA ASP A 33 -5.32 11.92 15.51
C ASP A 33 -6.81 11.83 15.16
N PHE A 34 -7.10 11.33 13.97
CA PHE A 34 -8.44 11.12 13.48
C PHE A 34 -9.00 9.72 13.78
N GLY A 35 -8.38 8.95 14.66
CA GLY A 35 -8.86 7.63 15.09
C GLY A 35 -8.19 6.46 14.39
N ALA A 36 -8.96 5.45 14.00
CA ALA A 36 -8.43 4.22 13.40
C ALA A 36 -8.53 4.20 11.87
N VAL A 37 -7.65 3.44 11.20
CA VAL A 37 -7.60 3.32 9.72
C VAL A 37 -8.87 2.73 9.08
N ASN A 38 -9.73 2.10 9.85
CA ASN A 38 -11.00 1.51 9.40
C ASN A 38 -12.23 2.21 9.99
N ASN A 39 -12.01 3.21 10.85
CA ASN A 39 -13.07 4.00 11.47
C ASN A 39 -12.53 5.35 11.93
N VAL A 40 -12.66 6.34 11.06
CA VAL A 40 -12.19 7.72 11.32
C VAL A 40 -13.23 8.47 12.16
N ASN A 41 -12.76 9.29 13.10
CA ASN A 41 -13.61 10.21 13.85
C ASN A 41 -14.00 11.40 12.96
N LEU A 42 -15.21 11.36 12.42
CA LEU A 42 -15.72 12.34 11.47
C LEU A 42 -15.87 13.75 12.09
N GLU A 43 -16.20 13.85 13.37
CA GLU A 43 -16.33 15.14 14.07
C GLU A 43 -14.97 15.82 14.20
N LYS A 44 -13.94 15.08 14.62
CA LYS A 44 -12.58 15.61 14.69
C LYS A 44 -12.06 16.01 13.31
N LEU A 45 -12.36 15.21 12.28
CA LEU A 45 -11.96 15.50 10.91
C LEU A 45 -12.64 16.80 10.42
N ALA A 46 -13.94 16.94 10.61
CA ALA A 46 -14.68 18.14 10.24
C ALA A 46 -14.17 19.38 10.99
N ALA A 47 -13.90 19.27 12.29
CA ALA A 47 -13.37 20.36 13.10
C ALA A 47 -11.96 20.83 12.65
N ALA A 48 -11.18 19.95 12.05
CA ALA A 48 -9.85 20.26 11.53
C ALA A 48 -9.89 21.02 10.19
N GLN A 49 -11.04 21.12 9.55
CA GLN A 49 -11.27 21.83 8.28
C GLN A 49 -10.20 21.52 7.21
N PRO A 50 -10.02 20.24 6.83
CA PRO A 50 -9.04 19.88 5.81
C PRO A 50 -9.42 20.51 4.47
N GLN A 51 -8.43 20.82 3.63
CA GLN A 51 -8.68 21.23 2.24
C GLN A 51 -8.91 20.03 1.32
N LEU A 52 -8.50 18.83 1.75
CA LEU A 52 -8.65 17.59 1.01
C LEU A 52 -8.59 16.40 1.98
N VAL A 53 -9.44 15.43 1.74
CA VAL A 53 -9.37 14.12 2.41
C VAL A 53 -8.85 13.08 1.43
N ILE A 54 -7.86 12.29 1.85
CA ILE A 54 -7.37 11.13 1.10
C ILE A 54 -7.82 9.88 1.86
N SER A 55 -8.73 9.13 1.26
CA SER A 55 -9.25 7.89 1.82
C SER A 55 -8.67 6.67 1.11
N ALA A 56 -8.86 5.48 1.68
CA ALA A 56 -8.49 4.21 1.08
C ALA A 56 -9.59 3.16 1.35
N ASP A 57 -9.45 1.99 0.74
CA ASP A 57 -10.47 0.91 0.74
C ASP A 57 -11.00 0.53 2.13
N ARG A 58 -10.18 0.68 3.19
CA ARG A 58 -10.60 0.39 4.57
C ARG A 58 -11.68 1.34 5.10
N LEU A 59 -11.84 2.52 4.49
CA LEU A 59 -12.84 3.52 4.84
C LEU A 59 -14.07 3.50 3.93
N GLN A 60 -14.26 2.48 3.11
CA GLN A 60 -15.36 2.39 2.15
C GLN A 60 -16.74 2.64 2.78
N LYS A 61 -16.95 2.15 4.02
CA LYS A 61 -18.22 2.36 4.77
C LYS A 61 -18.45 3.81 5.19
N GLN A 62 -17.41 4.63 5.25
CA GLN A 62 -17.49 6.04 5.64
C GLN A 62 -17.34 7.00 4.44
N THR A 63 -17.21 6.47 3.20
CA THR A 63 -16.92 7.27 2.01
C THR A 63 -17.90 8.41 1.80
N ASP A 64 -19.20 8.16 1.95
CA ASP A 64 -20.22 9.18 1.72
C ASP A 64 -20.20 10.27 2.80
N ALA A 65 -19.95 9.89 4.05
CA ALA A 65 -19.79 10.85 5.14
C ALA A 65 -18.51 11.70 4.98
N LEU A 66 -17.41 11.11 4.52
CA LEU A 66 -16.18 11.84 4.22
C LEU A 66 -16.37 12.89 3.12
N LYS A 67 -17.10 12.55 2.06
CA LYS A 67 -17.43 13.48 0.96
C LYS A 67 -18.32 14.65 1.39
N GLN A 68 -19.08 14.49 2.46
CA GLN A 68 -19.88 15.58 3.03
C GLN A 68 -19.04 16.58 3.84
N ILE A 69 -17.87 16.16 4.34
CA ILE A 69 -16.96 17.03 5.08
C ILE A 69 -16.14 17.86 4.12
N GLU A 70 -15.49 17.21 3.13
CA GLU A 70 -14.64 17.89 2.16
C GLU A 70 -14.42 17.00 0.91
N GLN A 71 -13.86 17.58 -0.15
CA GLN A 71 -13.44 16.83 -1.32
C GLN A 71 -12.59 15.62 -0.89
N THR A 72 -13.04 14.44 -1.28
CA THR A 72 -12.39 13.18 -0.91
C THR A 72 -11.83 12.47 -2.13
N ASN A 73 -10.51 12.30 -2.17
CA ASN A 73 -9.84 11.48 -3.17
C ASN A 73 -9.64 10.06 -2.62
N HIS A 74 -10.15 9.10 -3.35
CA HIS A 74 -9.97 7.70 -3.00
C HIS A 74 -8.66 7.15 -3.58
N TYR A 75 -7.79 6.64 -2.70
CA TYR A 75 -6.55 5.98 -3.07
C TYR A 75 -6.76 4.47 -3.03
N SER A 76 -6.64 3.81 -4.17
CA SER A 76 -6.75 2.36 -4.30
C SER A 76 -5.64 1.81 -5.19
N ILE A 77 -5.12 0.64 -4.86
CA ILE A 77 -4.14 -0.09 -5.66
C ILE A 77 -4.81 -1.29 -6.30
N ASP A 78 -4.83 -1.32 -7.64
CA ASP A 78 -5.23 -2.51 -8.37
C ASP A 78 -4.16 -3.60 -8.21
N THR A 79 -4.49 -4.64 -7.46
CA THR A 79 -3.57 -5.74 -7.17
C THR A 79 -3.21 -6.56 -8.41
N ASN A 80 -4.05 -6.56 -9.46
CA ASN A 80 -3.75 -7.24 -10.71
C ASN A 80 -2.72 -6.49 -11.56
N LYS A 81 -2.59 -5.18 -11.33
CA LYS A 81 -1.64 -4.28 -11.99
C LYS A 81 -0.89 -3.45 -10.96
N TYR A 82 -0.41 -4.11 -9.91
CA TYR A 82 0.12 -3.44 -8.71
C TYR A 82 1.13 -2.33 -9.04
N TRP A 83 2.17 -2.64 -9.83
CA TRP A 83 3.23 -1.69 -10.11
C TRP A 83 2.76 -0.47 -10.89
N GLN A 84 1.97 -0.71 -11.94
CA GLN A 84 1.37 0.38 -12.73
C GLN A 84 0.45 1.25 -11.87
N SER A 85 -0.46 0.63 -11.13
CA SER A 85 -1.40 1.33 -10.26
C SER A 85 -0.69 2.12 -9.16
N PHE A 86 0.39 1.57 -8.59
CA PHE A 86 1.23 2.27 -7.62
C PHE A 86 1.86 3.55 -8.23
N HIS A 87 2.39 3.47 -9.46
CA HIS A 87 2.93 4.62 -10.17
C HIS A 87 1.86 5.70 -10.41
N GLU A 88 0.72 5.32 -10.97
CA GLU A 88 -0.40 6.23 -11.26
C GLU A 88 -0.88 6.94 -10.00
N GLN A 89 -1.11 6.19 -8.93
CA GLN A 89 -1.57 6.75 -7.66
C GLN A 89 -0.50 7.65 -7.01
N THR A 90 0.77 7.29 -7.11
CA THR A 90 1.87 8.12 -6.59
C THR A 90 1.93 9.45 -7.33
N LEU A 91 1.81 9.45 -8.66
CA LEU A 91 1.79 10.67 -9.47
C LEU A 91 0.55 11.52 -9.19
N ASN A 92 -0.61 10.89 -9.00
CA ASN A 92 -1.84 11.61 -8.64
C ASN A 92 -1.69 12.33 -7.28
N LEU A 93 -1.14 11.64 -6.27
CA LEU A 93 -0.83 12.26 -4.98
C LEU A 93 0.23 13.37 -5.08
N ALA A 94 1.25 13.16 -5.92
CA ALA A 94 2.31 14.15 -6.14
C ALA A 94 1.78 15.44 -6.77
N LYS A 95 0.84 15.34 -7.72
CA LYS A 95 0.17 16.50 -8.32
C LYS A 95 -0.55 17.34 -7.27
N ILE A 96 -1.24 16.70 -6.33
CA ILE A 96 -1.97 17.37 -5.25
C ILE A 96 -1.04 18.25 -4.40
N VAL A 97 0.19 17.81 -4.15
CA VAL A 97 1.16 18.51 -3.30
C VAL A 97 2.23 19.28 -4.09
N GLY A 98 2.10 19.36 -5.42
CA GLY A 98 3.04 20.11 -6.28
C GLY A 98 4.43 19.45 -6.36
N LYS A 99 4.51 18.11 -6.29
CA LYS A 99 5.75 17.31 -6.23
C LYS A 99 5.86 16.27 -7.36
N THR A 100 5.32 16.60 -8.54
CA THR A 100 5.29 15.67 -9.67
C THR A 100 6.68 15.27 -10.13
N THR A 101 7.57 16.25 -10.31
CA THR A 101 8.95 15.99 -10.77
C THR A 101 9.73 15.11 -9.81
N GLU A 102 9.62 15.37 -8.50
CA GLU A 102 10.26 14.56 -7.47
C GLU A 102 9.69 13.12 -7.44
N ALA A 103 8.39 12.98 -7.69
CA ALA A 103 7.77 11.67 -7.78
C ALA A 103 8.25 10.89 -9.00
N GLU A 104 8.31 11.51 -10.17
CA GLU A 104 8.83 10.90 -11.42
C GLU A 104 10.26 10.41 -11.24
N GLN A 105 11.14 11.23 -10.68
CA GLN A 105 12.53 10.85 -10.41
C GLN A 105 12.64 9.66 -9.46
N LYS A 106 11.86 9.64 -8.39
CA LYS A 106 11.86 8.53 -7.42
C LYS A 106 11.28 7.25 -8.01
N LEU A 107 10.22 7.34 -8.79
CA LEU A 107 9.64 6.19 -9.47
C LEU A 107 10.58 5.62 -10.50
N GLN A 108 11.27 6.47 -11.26
CA GLN A 108 12.31 6.03 -12.21
C GLN A 108 13.48 5.32 -11.49
N ALA A 109 13.92 5.84 -10.35
CA ALA A 109 14.94 5.19 -9.54
C ALA A 109 14.48 3.82 -9.02
N LEU A 110 13.23 3.70 -8.56
CA LEU A 110 12.63 2.42 -8.14
C LEU A 110 12.53 1.43 -9.30
N ASP A 111 12.17 1.89 -10.50
CA ASP A 111 12.13 1.03 -11.69
C ASP A 111 13.51 0.48 -12.03
N ALA A 112 14.54 1.32 -11.95
CA ALA A 112 15.92 0.90 -12.19
C ALA A 112 16.41 -0.14 -11.16
N GLU A 113 16.09 0.06 -9.89
CA GLU A 113 16.43 -0.92 -8.84
C GLU A 113 15.65 -2.23 -8.99
N ALA A 114 14.36 -2.16 -9.32
CA ALA A 114 13.55 -3.35 -9.58
C ALA A 114 14.08 -4.14 -10.78
N ALA A 115 14.51 -3.46 -11.85
CA ALA A 115 15.12 -4.11 -13.02
C ALA A 115 16.44 -4.80 -12.66
N LYS A 116 17.32 -4.16 -11.91
CA LYS A 116 18.58 -4.77 -11.43
C LYS A 116 18.32 -5.99 -10.57
N LEU A 117 17.29 -5.93 -9.70
CA LEU A 117 16.92 -7.05 -8.86
C LEU A 117 16.35 -8.20 -9.69
N SER A 118 15.50 -7.89 -10.67
CA SER A 118 14.89 -8.88 -11.57
C SER A 118 15.96 -9.69 -12.33
N GLU A 119 17.05 -9.06 -12.77
CA GLU A 119 18.17 -9.78 -13.40
C GLU A 119 18.85 -10.75 -12.41
N LYS A 120 18.99 -10.38 -11.15
CA LYS A 120 19.61 -11.23 -10.10
C LYS A 120 18.72 -12.39 -9.65
N THR A 121 17.41 -12.25 -9.81
CA THR A 121 16.41 -13.23 -9.37
C THR A 121 15.99 -14.17 -10.49
N LYS A 122 16.39 -13.89 -11.73
CA LYS A 122 16.10 -14.72 -12.90
C LYS A 122 16.49 -16.17 -12.67
N GLY A 123 15.54 -17.08 -12.90
CA GLY A 123 15.69 -18.51 -12.65
C GLY A 123 15.57 -18.95 -11.18
N LYS A 124 15.36 -18.04 -10.25
CA LYS A 124 15.06 -18.37 -8.87
C LYS A 124 13.56 -18.51 -8.67
N THR A 125 13.17 -19.47 -7.84
CA THR A 125 11.76 -19.64 -7.42
C THR A 125 11.48 -18.94 -6.12
N ALA A 126 10.22 -18.58 -5.88
CA ALA A 126 9.74 -18.08 -4.60
C ALA A 126 8.32 -18.59 -4.31
N LEU A 127 8.07 -18.92 -3.05
CA LEU A 127 6.75 -19.10 -2.49
C LEU A 127 6.45 -17.95 -1.53
N ILE A 128 5.43 -17.16 -1.81
CA ILE A 128 5.04 -16.03 -0.96
C ILE A 128 4.04 -16.54 0.06
N VAL A 129 4.40 -16.49 1.33
CA VAL A 129 3.54 -16.95 2.43
C VAL A 129 3.30 -15.81 3.41
N LEU A 130 2.03 -15.54 3.69
CA LEU A 130 1.59 -14.68 4.80
C LEU A 130 1.22 -15.58 5.97
N VAL A 131 1.87 -15.35 7.10
CA VAL A 131 1.51 -15.97 8.39
C VAL A 131 0.67 -14.95 9.17
N ASN A 132 -0.56 -15.32 9.51
CA ASN A 132 -1.45 -14.49 10.31
C ASN A 132 -2.13 -15.34 11.38
N ASN A 133 -1.70 -15.18 12.62
CA ASN A 133 -1.99 -16.11 13.70
C ASN A 133 -1.59 -17.54 13.29
N ASP A 134 -2.50 -18.49 13.37
CA ASP A 134 -2.26 -19.90 13.02
C ASP A 134 -2.59 -20.24 11.55
N LYS A 135 -2.82 -19.22 10.71
CA LYS A 135 -3.19 -19.40 9.30
C LYS A 135 -2.02 -19.08 8.38
N LEU A 136 -1.76 -20.01 7.45
CA LEU A 136 -0.80 -19.83 6.37
C LEU A 136 -1.56 -19.57 5.07
N MET A 137 -1.21 -18.49 4.38
CA MET A 137 -1.84 -18.09 3.13
C MET A 137 -0.76 -17.91 2.07
N ALA A 138 -0.84 -18.64 0.95
CA ALA A 138 0.06 -18.46 -0.19
C ALA A 138 -0.51 -17.46 -1.19
N PHE A 139 0.38 -16.70 -1.83
CA PHE A 139 0.04 -15.69 -2.84
C PHE A 139 0.82 -15.95 -4.12
N GLY A 140 0.11 -15.97 -5.24
CA GLY A 140 0.69 -16.12 -6.58
C GLY A 140 0.87 -14.79 -7.30
N GLN A 141 1.14 -14.89 -8.61
CA GLN A 141 1.17 -13.75 -9.53
C GLN A 141 -0.17 -12.99 -9.52
N HIS A 142 -0.14 -11.71 -9.92
CA HIS A 142 -1.34 -10.85 -10.02
C HIS A 142 -2.18 -10.82 -8.74
N SER A 143 -1.54 -10.97 -7.59
CA SER A 143 -2.16 -10.92 -6.27
C SER A 143 -1.62 -9.76 -5.44
N ARG A 144 -2.13 -9.61 -4.22
CA ARG A 144 -1.69 -8.55 -3.28
C ARG A 144 -0.17 -8.46 -3.10
N PHE A 145 0.54 -9.58 -3.19
CA PHE A 145 2.00 -9.64 -3.07
C PHE A 145 2.67 -10.11 -4.38
N GLY A 146 1.93 -10.17 -5.48
CA GLY A 146 2.38 -10.64 -6.79
C GLY A 146 3.57 -9.86 -7.36
N LEU A 147 3.82 -8.65 -6.88
CA LEU A 147 5.00 -7.83 -7.18
C LEU A 147 6.31 -8.65 -7.19
N ILE A 148 6.47 -9.61 -6.27
CA ILE A 148 7.65 -10.48 -6.16
C ILE A 148 7.86 -11.28 -7.46
N HIS A 149 6.79 -11.76 -8.06
CA HIS A 149 6.81 -12.49 -9.32
C HIS A 149 6.74 -11.55 -10.53
N ASP A 150 5.79 -10.63 -10.51
CA ASP A 150 5.41 -9.83 -11.69
C ASP A 150 6.43 -8.74 -12.04
N LYS A 151 7.16 -8.22 -11.04
CA LYS A 151 8.13 -7.14 -11.22
C LYS A 151 9.55 -7.53 -10.82
N LEU A 152 9.71 -8.31 -9.75
CA LEU A 152 11.02 -8.66 -9.23
C LEU A 152 11.60 -9.96 -9.81
N GLY A 153 10.90 -10.63 -10.74
CA GLY A 153 11.42 -11.67 -11.60
C GLY A 153 11.55 -13.07 -10.98
N PHE A 154 11.05 -13.29 -9.78
CA PHE A 154 11.01 -14.64 -9.22
C PHE A 154 9.96 -15.51 -9.92
N THR A 155 10.31 -16.73 -10.29
CA THR A 155 9.36 -17.73 -10.76
C THR A 155 8.50 -18.20 -9.58
N PRO A 156 7.15 -18.27 -9.71
CA PRO A 156 6.32 -18.89 -8.68
C PRO A 156 6.76 -20.35 -8.41
N ALA A 157 6.95 -20.71 -7.13
CA ALA A 157 7.20 -22.11 -6.76
C ALA A 157 5.98 -23.00 -7.07
N ASP A 158 4.79 -22.41 -7.13
CA ASP A 158 3.57 -23.05 -7.60
C ASP A 158 2.72 -22.07 -8.41
N ALA A 159 2.64 -22.26 -9.72
CA ALA A 159 1.86 -21.45 -10.63
C ALA A 159 0.34 -21.72 -10.52
N SER A 160 -0.10 -22.74 -9.79
CA SER A 160 -1.52 -23.07 -9.61
C SER A 160 -2.19 -22.29 -8.48
N ILE A 161 -1.44 -21.50 -7.70
CA ILE A 161 -2.00 -20.67 -6.63
C ILE A 161 -2.97 -19.68 -7.24
N LYS A 162 -4.21 -19.72 -6.77
CA LYS A 162 -5.29 -18.88 -7.30
C LYS A 162 -5.05 -17.39 -6.99
N VAL A 163 -5.35 -16.56 -7.97
CA VAL A 163 -5.38 -15.10 -7.77
C VAL A 163 -6.46 -14.75 -6.75
N GLY A 164 -6.11 -13.94 -5.76
CA GLY A 164 -7.07 -13.50 -4.75
C GLY A 164 -6.47 -12.53 -3.73
N THR A 165 -7.31 -11.66 -3.20
CA THR A 165 -6.92 -10.63 -2.20
C THR A 165 -6.50 -11.21 -0.86
N HIS A 166 -7.01 -12.39 -0.50
CA HIS A 166 -6.75 -13.02 0.79
C HIS A 166 -5.77 -14.19 0.72
N GLY A 167 -5.29 -14.53 -0.48
CA GLY A 167 -4.42 -15.69 -0.72
C GLY A 167 -5.17 -17.03 -0.63
N GLN A 168 -4.44 -18.10 -0.88
CA GLN A 168 -4.90 -19.48 -0.78
C GLN A 168 -4.41 -20.10 0.52
N SER A 169 -5.31 -20.70 1.33
CA SER A 169 -4.91 -21.40 2.56
C SER A 169 -4.04 -22.60 2.23
N ILE A 170 -2.93 -22.75 2.93
CA ILE A 170 -1.95 -23.83 2.77
C ILE A 170 -1.56 -24.43 4.12
N SER A 171 -0.88 -25.58 4.10
CA SER A 171 -0.32 -26.23 5.29
C SER A 171 1.22 -26.11 5.34
N TYR A 172 1.82 -26.56 6.43
CA TYR A 172 3.28 -26.66 6.54
C TYR A 172 3.85 -27.70 5.60
N GLU A 173 3.14 -28.82 5.40
CA GLU A 173 3.51 -29.88 4.46
C GLU A 173 3.56 -29.35 3.03
N TYR A 174 2.57 -28.53 2.63
CA TYR A 174 2.58 -27.88 1.33
C TYR A 174 3.83 -27.03 1.11
N ILE A 175 4.28 -26.28 2.13
CA ILE A 175 5.52 -25.49 2.03
C ILE A 175 6.72 -26.41 1.83
N ALA A 176 6.79 -27.50 2.56
CA ALA A 176 7.89 -28.47 2.46
C ALA A 176 7.96 -29.14 1.07
N GLU A 177 6.81 -29.41 0.44
CA GLU A 177 6.72 -30.00 -0.90
C GLU A 177 7.14 -29.06 -2.03
N LYS A 178 7.07 -27.73 -1.80
CA LYS A 178 7.39 -26.70 -2.79
C LYS A 178 8.81 -26.13 -2.65
N ASN A 179 9.63 -26.71 -1.81
CA ASN A 179 11.01 -26.28 -1.55
C ASN A 179 11.99 -26.78 -2.63
#